data_86c13b05aca9b5617889320076c4a8ea
#
_entry.id   86c13b05aca9b5617889320076c4a8ea
#
_cell.length_a   1.000
_cell.length_b   1.000
_cell.length_c   1.000
_cell.angle_alpha   90.00
_cell.angle_beta   90.00
_cell.angle_gamma   90.00
#
_symmetry.space_group_name_H-M   'P 1'
#
loop_
_entity.id
_entity.type
_entity.pdbx_description
1 polymer ?
#
loop_
_entity_poly.entity_id
_entity_poly.type
_entity_poly.pdbx_seq_one_letter_code
_entity_poly.pdbx_strand_id
1 'polypeptide(L)'
;MRSSFFAYAPLVPEGFSRVAAVDCGTNSIRLLVADVNPATGELLELDRRMTIVRLGQDVDRTGRLAPEALERTFAACRDYAETIRELGAEKVRFVATSASRDASNRDEFVRGVVDILGVEPEVISGDQEAEFSFTGATKELKGRDDLARPFLVVDIGGGSTEFVVGEEHVRAARSVDVGCVRMTERHLVRDGAVTDPPTEEQIAAMRADIERALDLAEETVPLCEARTLVGLAGSVTTVSSIAQELPEYDSERIHHSRISRDKVREITEWLLHSTHAERAAVPSMHPGRVDVIAAGALVLLSIMERIGAEEVVVSEHDILDGIAFKVAEGV
;
A
#
# COMPACT_ATOMS: atom_id res chain seq x y z
N MET A 1 -24.14 26.08 -22.15
CA MET A 1 -22.86 26.83 -21.99
C MET A 1 -22.17 26.32 -20.71
N ARG A 2 -21.25 25.38 -20.84
CA ARG A 2 -20.38 24.99 -19.71
C ARG A 2 -19.22 25.97 -19.72
N SER A 3 -19.15 26.81 -18.70
CA SER A 3 -18.04 27.72 -18.47
C SER A 3 -16.81 26.86 -18.16
N SER A 4 -15.87 26.78 -19.08
CA SER A 4 -14.54 26.19 -18.88
C SER A 4 -13.75 27.14 -17.97
N PHE A 5 -13.83 26.90 -16.67
CA PHE A 5 -12.79 27.37 -15.78
C PHE A 5 -11.53 26.53 -16.08
N PHE A 6 -10.64 27.08 -16.89
CA PHE A 6 -9.24 26.63 -16.89
C PHE A 6 -8.70 27.02 -15.53
N ALA A 7 -8.71 26.10 -14.58
CA ALA A 7 -7.90 26.23 -13.40
C ALA A 7 -6.46 26.19 -13.87
N TYR A 8 -5.77 27.33 -13.79
CA TYR A 8 -4.33 27.40 -14.08
C TYR A 8 -3.64 26.48 -13.05
N ALA A 9 -2.94 25.47 -13.55
CA ALA A 9 -2.06 24.69 -12.69
C ALA A 9 -1.13 25.64 -11.94
N PRO A 10 -0.91 25.48 -10.63
CA PRO A 10 -0.02 26.35 -9.87
C PRO A 10 1.37 26.35 -10.50
N LEU A 11 2.07 27.48 -10.42
CA LEU A 11 3.44 27.57 -10.92
C LEU A 11 4.34 26.62 -10.14
N VAL A 12 5.22 25.91 -10.84
CA VAL A 12 6.24 25.06 -10.22
C VAL A 12 7.26 25.95 -9.50
N PRO A 13 7.51 25.77 -8.20
CA PRO A 13 8.49 26.57 -7.47
C PRO A 13 9.92 26.38 -8.03
N GLU A 14 10.79 27.37 -7.85
CA GLU A 14 12.20 27.26 -8.27
C GLU A 14 12.91 26.11 -7.54
N GLY A 15 13.64 25.28 -8.28
CA GLY A 15 14.31 24.09 -7.74
C GLY A 15 13.42 22.84 -7.61
N PHE A 16 12.13 22.96 -7.93
CA PHE A 16 11.21 21.83 -7.93
C PHE A 16 10.97 21.26 -9.33
N SER A 17 10.60 19.99 -9.38
CA SER A 17 10.08 19.31 -10.58
C SER A 17 8.68 18.82 -10.29
N ARG A 18 7.72 19.15 -11.18
CA ARG A 18 6.38 18.56 -11.10
C ARG A 18 6.37 17.17 -11.66
N VAL A 19 5.97 16.20 -10.85
CA VAL A 19 5.99 14.79 -11.17
C VAL A 19 4.62 14.16 -10.91
N ALA A 20 4.32 13.09 -11.62
CA ALA A 20 3.20 12.21 -11.32
C ALA A 20 3.72 10.79 -11.09
N ALA A 21 3.41 10.24 -9.94
CA ALA A 21 3.67 8.86 -9.58
C ALA A 21 2.35 8.09 -9.58
N VAL A 22 2.33 6.94 -10.26
CA VAL A 22 1.20 6.00 -10.22
C VAL A 22 1.70 4.67 -9.69
N ASP A 23 1.01 4.15 -8.68
CA ASP A 23 1.23 2.82 -8.14
C ASP A 23 -0.02 1.96 -8.34
N CYS A 24 0.12 0.86 -9.05
CA CYS A 24 -0.95 -0.09 -9.32
C CYS A 24 -0.69 -1.42 -8.60
N GLY A 25 -1.27 -1.55 -7.42
CA GLY A 25 -1.19 -2.74 -6.59
C GLY A 25 -2.31 -3.75 -6.85
N THR A 26 -2.36 -4.76 -5.99
CA THR A 26 -3.35 -5.84 -6.06
C THR A 26 -4.78 -5.36 -5.76
N ASN A 27 -4.97 -4.46 -4.79
CA ASN A 27 -6.28 -3.98 -4.37
C ASN A 27 -6.66 -2.62 -4.96
N SER A 28 -5.70 -1.72 -5.04
CA SER A 28 -5.92 -0.32 -5.41
C SER A 28 -4.92 0.17 -6.43
N ILE A 29 -5.32 1.20 -7.20
CA ILE A 29 -4.43 2.06 -7.97
C ILE A 29 -4.38 3.43 -7.29
N ARG A 30 -3.22 4.04 -7.24
CA ARG A 30 -2.98 5.31 -6.56
C ARG A 30 -2.27 6.29 -7.46
N LEU A 31 -2.56 7.58 -7.29
CA LEU A 31 -1.91 8.70 -7.97
C LEU A 31 -1.38 9.68 -6.94
N LEU A 32 -0.18 10.16 -7.15
CA LEU A 32 0.37 11.35 -6.51
C LEU A 32 0.87 12.30 -7.59
N VAL A 33 0.36 13.52 -7.60
CA VAL A 33 0.95 14.63 -8.35
C VAL A 33 1.54 15.59 -7.35
N ALA A 34 2.83 15.86 -7.47
CA ALA A 34 3.56 16.71 -6.53
C ALA A 34 4.66 17.52 -7.21
N ASP A 35 4.98 18.65 -6.60
CA ASP A 35 6.21 19.38 -6.87
C ASP A 35 7.28 18.86 -5.89
N VAL A 36 8.37 18.31 -6.41
CA VAL A 36 9.43 17.68 -5.63
C VAL A 36 10.75 18.40 -5.85
N ASN A 37 11.41 18.76 -4.76
CA ASN A 37 12.77 19.31 -4.80
C ASN A 37 13.77 18.16 -4.58
N PRO A 38 14.50 17.70 -5.61
CA PRO A 38 15.41 16.58 -5.48
C PRO A 38 16.62 16.87 -4.57
N ALA A 39 17.00 18.14 -4.41
CA ALA A 39 18.15 18.52 -3.59
C ALA A 39 17.83 18.51 -2.09
N THR A 40 16.64 18.97 -1.70
CA THR A 40 16.22 19.02 -0.29
C THR A 40 15.39 17.81 0.12
N GLY A 41 14.75 17.16 -0.85
CA GLY A 41 13.78 16.09 -0.62
C GLY A 41 12.41 16.60 -0.15
N GLU A 42 12.15 17.88 -0.29
CA GLU A 42 10.86 18.48 -0.01
C GLU A 42 9.85 18.07 -1.08
N LEU A 43 8.65 17.66 -0.65
CA LEU A 43 7.54 17.26 -1.50
C LEU A 43 6.33 18.14 -1.16
N LEU A 44 5.81 18.83 -2.16
CA LEU A 44 4.60 19.65 -2.08
C LEU A 44 3.49 18.92 -2.85
N GLU A 45 2.60 18.28 -2.12
CA GLU A 45 1.49 17.53 -2.68
C GLU A 45 0.49 18.47 -3.37
N LEU A 46 0.11 18.15 -4.61
CA LEU A 46 -0.91 18.86 -5.37
C LEU A 46 -2.21 18.06 -5.45
N ASP A 47 -2.09 16.75 -5.61
CA ASP A 47 -3.22 15.82 -5.62
C ASP A 47 -2.77 14.41 -5.25
N ARG A 48 -3.52 13.77 -4.35
CA ARG A 48 -3.31 12.37 -3.95
C ARG A 48 -4.64 11.64 -4.02
N ARG A 49 -4.67 10.53 -4.77
CA ARG A 49 -5.89 9.73 -4.99
C ARG A 49 -5.62 8.25 -4.79
N MET A 50 -6.66 7.57 -4.35
CA MET A 50 -6.69 6.12 -4.27
C MET A 50 -8.04 5.62 -4.81
N THR A 51 -7.98 4.64 -5.71
CA THR A 51 -9.16 3.99 -6.28
C THR A 51 -9.05 2.48 -6.09
N ILE A 52 -10.07 1.88 -5.48
CA ILE A 52 -10.12 0.42 -5.32
C ILE A 52 -10.54 -0.19 -6.67
N VAL A 53 -9.61 -0.92 -7.29
CA VAL A 53 -9.81 -1.57 -8.60
C VAL A 53 -9.79 -3.09 -8.52
N ARG A 54 -9.22 -3.66 -7.44
CA ARG A 54 -9.08 -5.10 -7.21
C ARG A 54 -8.45 -5.80 -8.43
N LEU A 55 -7.34 -5.25 -8.95
CA LEU A 55 -6.65 -5.80 -10.12
C LEU A 55 -6.21 -7.25 -9.87
N GLY A 56 -5.84 -7.58 -8.64
CA GLY A 56 -5.43 -8.92 -8.25
C GLY A 56 -6.56 -9.88 -7.91
N GLN A 57 -7.82 -9.51 -8.16
CA GLN A 57 -8.95 -10.41 -7.91
C GLN A 57 -8.75 -11.76 -8.59
N ASP A 58 -8.81 -12.85 -7.82
CA ASP A 58 -8.63 -14.24 -8.28
C ASP A 58 -7.26 -14.57 -8.93
N VAL A 59 -6.28 -13.68 -8.92
CA VAL A 59 -4.96 -13.92 -9.55
C VAL A 59 -4.23 -15.07 -8.87
N ASP A 60 -4.27 -15.17 -7.55
CA ASP A 60 -3.63 -16.27 -6.80
C ASP A 60 -4.18 -17.65 -7.25
N ARG A 61 -5.44 -17.73 -7.61
CA ARG A 61 -6.11 -18.96 -8.06
C ARG A 61 -5.98 -19.23 -9.55
N THR A 62 -6.05 -18.18 -10.38
CA THR A 62 -6.17 -18.31 -11.84
C THR A 62 -4.86 -18.04 -12.61
N GLY A 63 -3.93 -17.31 -11.99
CA GLY A 63 -2.73 -16.78 -12.64
C GLY A 63 -3.03 -15.74 -13.72
N ARG A 64 -4.22 -15.10 -13.70
CA ARG A 64 -4.67 -14.15 -14.73
C ARG A 64 -5.42 -12.98 -14.13
N LEU A 65 -5.24 -11.79 -14.71
CA LEU A 65 -6.06 -10.61 -14.46
C LEU A 65 -7.45 -10.80 -15.05
N ALA A 66 -8.48 -10.59 -14.24
CA ALA A 66 -9.87 -10.70 -14.67
C ALA A 66 -10.25 -9.51 -15.60
N PRO A 67 -11.05 -9.73 -16.67
CA PRO A 67 -11.45 -8.66 -17.57
C PRO A 67 -12.12 -7.48 -16.87
N GLU A 68 -12.98 -7.76 -15.89
CA GLU A 68 -13.70 -6.73 -15.12
C GLU A 68 -12.74 -5.93 -14.23
N ALA A 69 -11.68 -6.54 -13.73
CA ALA A 69 -10.64 -5.86 -12.96
C ALA A 69 -9.79 -4.96 -13.85
N LEU A 70 -9.46 -5.40 -15.06
CA LEU A 70 -8.79 -4.58 -16.08
C LEU A 70 -9.66 -3.36 -16.44
N GLU A 71 -10.95 -3.53 -16.68
CA GLU A 71 -11.85 -2.42 -17.01
C GLU A 71 -11.92 -1.38 -15.89
N ARG A 72 -12.04 -1.81 -14.63
CA ARG A 72 -12.02 -0.88 -13.48
C ARG A 72 -10.69 -0.12 -13.40
N THR A 73 -9.59 -0.82 -13.64
CA THR A 73 -8.25 -0.22 -13.62
C THR A 73 -8.09 0.80 -14.75
N PHE A 74 -8.51 0.47 -15.97
CA PHE A 74 -8.45 1.40 -17.10
C PHE A 74 -9.37 2.60 -16.93
N ALA A 75 -10.52 2.46 -16.27
CA ALA A 75 -11.36 3.60 -15.91
C ALA A 75 -10.61 4.56 -14.98
N ALA A 76 -10.00 4.06 -13.92
CA ALA A 76 -9.18 4.87 -13.01
C ALA A 76 -7.97 5.51 -13.72
N CYS A 77 -7.32 4.79 -14.64
CA CYS A 77 -6.22 5.35 -15.44
C CYS A 77 -6.67 6.55 -16.30
N ARG A 78 -7.89 6.52 -16.85
CA ARG A 78 -8.42 7.66 -17.64
C ARG A 78 -8.65 8.89 -16.76
N ASP A 79 -9.22 8.71 -15.56
CA ASP A 79 -9.43 9.79 -14.60
C ASP A 79 -8.09 10.38 -14.13
N TYR A 80 -7.09 9.53 -13.92
CA TYR A 80 -5.74 9.96 -13.54
C TYR A 80 -5.04 10.70 -14.68
N ALA A 81 -5.20 10.25 -15.94
CA ALA A 81 -4.64 10.93 -17.10
C ALA A 81 -5.18 12.36 -17.25
N GLU A 82 -6.47 12.58 -16.94
CA GLU A 82 -7.06 13.92 -16.92
C GLU A 82 -6.44 14.79 -15.84
N THR A 83 -6.32 14.27 -14.61
CA THR A 83 -5.72 14.99 -13.46
C THR A 83 -4.25 15.36 -13.74
N ILE A 84 -3.46 14.41 -14.25
CA ILE A 84 -2.04 14.62 -14.58
C ILE A 84 -1.90 15.75 -15.60
N ARG A 85 -2.76 15.76 -16.63
CA ARG A 85 -2.76 16.78 -17.68
C ARG A 85 -3.21 18.15 -17.16
N GLU A 86 -4.26 18.19 -16.33
CA GLU A 86 -4.77 19.42 -15.73
C GLU A 86 -3.75 20.08 -14.79
N LEU A 87 -3.01 19.28 -14.03
CA LEU A 87 -1.96 19.78 -13.13
C LEU A 87 -0.62 20.01 -13.83
N GLY A 88 -0.48 19.60 -15.09
CA GLY A 88 0.70 19.87 -15.91
C GLY A 88 1.95 19.09 -15.48
N ALA A 89 1.80 17.85 -14.98
CA ALA A 89 2.92 16.98 -14.69
C ALA A 89 3.42 16.33 -15.98
N GLU A 90 4.63 16.67 -16.41
CA GLU A 90 5.24 16.13 -17.63
C GLU A 90 6.06 14.86 -17.38
N LYS A 91 6.59 14.70 -16.15
CA LYS A 91 7.33 13.51 -15.75
C LYS A 91 6.36 12.56 -15.05
N VAL A 92 6.01 11.46 -15.72
CA VAL A 92 5.07 10.46 -15.21
C VAL A 92 5.80 9.13 -15.09
N ARG A 93 5.67 8.47 -13.94
CA ARG A 93 6.12 7.09 -13.74
C ARG A 93 4.96 6.25 -13.24
N PHE A 94 4.73 5.14 -13.93
CA PHE A 94 3.72 4.18 -13.57
C PHE A 94 4.39 2.88 -13.12
N VAL A 95 4.16 2.49 -11.88
CA VAL A 95 4.69 1.26 -11.30
C VAL A 95 3.54 0.29 -11.08
N ALA A 96 3.76 -1.00 -11.38
CA ALA A 96 2.81 -2.07 -11.14
C ALA A 96 3.49 -3.18 -10.33
N THR A 97 2.78 -3.74 -9.37
CA THR A 97 3.37 -4.65 -8.36
C THR A 97 2.84 -6.08 -8.46
N SER A 98 2.60 -6.77 -7.35
CA SER A 98 2.43 -8.23 -7.30
C SER A 98 1.35 -8.77 -8.23
N ALA A 99 0.17 -8.18 -8.33
CA ALA A 99 -0.90 -8.69 -9.19
C ALA A 99 -0.48 -8.76 -10.68
N SER A 100 0.18 -7.71 -11.18
CA SER A 100 0.69 -7.66 -12.56
C SER A 100 1.91 -8.56 -12.75
N ARG A 101 2.75 -8.71 -11.71
CA ARG A 101 3.92 -9.59 -11.71
C ARG A 101 3.51 -11.06 -11.83
N ASP A 102 2.45 -11.47 -11.13
CA ASP A 102 1.98 -12.85 -11.04
C ASP A 102 1.09 -13.27 -12.23
N ALA A 103 0.59 -12.32 -13.00
CA ALA A 103 -0.38 -12.59 -14.06
C ALA A 103 0.25 -12.95 -15.41
N SER A 104 -0.22 -14.05 -16.01
CA SER A 104 0.21 -14.51 -17.34
C SER A 104 -0.27 -13.63 -18.51
N ASN A 105 -1.34 -12.86 -18.30
CA ASN A 105 -1.89 -11.91 -19.30
C ASN A 105 -1.56 -10.45 -19.00
N ARG A 106 -0.47 -10.18 -18.28
CA ARG A 106 -0.04 -8.80 -17.95
C ARG A 106 0.13 -7.89 -19.16
N ASP A 107 0.43 -8.45 -20.35
CA ASP A 107 0.59 -7.67 -21.57
C ASP A 107 -0.69 -6.97 -22.01
N GLU A 108 -1.88 -7.48 -21.63
CA GLU A 108 -3.16 -6.81 -21.87
C GLU A 108 -3.27 -5.55 -21.01
N PHE A 109 -2.86 -5.64 -19.76
CA PHE A 109 -2.78 -4.51 -18.82
C PHE A 109 -1.78 -3.46 -19.32
N VAL A 110 -0.56 -3.86 -19.67
CA VAL A 110 0.50 -2.97 -20.16
C VAL A 110 0.01 -2.18 -21.38
N ARG A 111 -0.53 -2.85 -22.39
CA ARG A 111 -1.06 -2.18 -23.60
C ARG A 111 -2.16 -1.18 -23.26
N GLY A 112 -3.12 -1.56 -22.42
CA GLY A 112 -4.22 -0.68 -22.04
C GLY A 112 -3.76 0.58 -21.29
N VAL A 113 -2.74 0.47 -20.44
CA VAL A 113 -2.16 1.63 -19.74
C VAL A 113 -1.42 2.54 -20.73
N VAL A 114 -0.62 1.98 -21.65
CA VAL A 114 0.08 2.75 -22.69
C VAL A 114 -0.91 3.50 -23.57
N ASP A 115 -2.01 2.86 -23.99
CA ASP A 115 -3.03 3.50 -24.82
C ASP A 115 -3.72 4.69 -24.12
N ILE A 116 -3.82 4.66 -22.79
CA ILE A 116 -4.51 5.70 -21.99
C ILE A 116 -3.56 6.81 -21.55
N LEU A 117 -2.40 6.45 -21.00
CA LEU A 117 -1.48 7.38 -20.34
C LEU A 117 -0.29 7.77 -21.21
N GLY A 118 -0.01 7.00 -22.28
CA GLY A 118 1.18 7.18 -23.11
C GLY A 118 2.49 6.81 -22.41
N VAL A 119 2.42 6.14 -21.25
CA VAL A 119 3.56 5.71 -20.43
C VAL A 119 3.50 4.21 -20.24
N GLU A 120 4.61 3.53 -20.44
CA GLU A 120 4.70 2.09 -20.20
C GLU A 120 4.80 1.81 -18.70
N PRO A 121 3.91 0.98 -18.13
CA PRO A 121 3.99 0.62 -16.74
C PRO A 121 5.18 -0.30 -16.48
N GLU A 122 5.97 0.04 -15.47
CA GLU A 122 7.06 -0.77 -14.98
C GLU A 122 6.52 -1.83 -14.01
N VAL A 123 6.56 -3.11 -14.42
CA VAL A 123 6.25 -4.22 -13.50
C VAL A 123 7.50 -4.51 -12.69
N ILE A 124 7.54 -4.01 -11.46
CA ILE A 124 8.73 -4.06 -10.61
C ILE A 124 8.83 -5.36 -9.81
N SER A 125 10.06 -5.71 -9.43
CA SER A 125 10.32 -6.80 -8.48
C SER A 125 9.91 -6.43 -7.06
N GLY A 126 9.75 -7.42 -6.19
CA GLY A 126 9.50 -7.18 -4.77
C GLY A 126 10.61 -6.39 -4.07
N ASP A 127 11.86 -6.56 -4.51
CA ASP A 127 13.01 -5.81 -3.95
C ASP A 127 12.96 -4.32 -4.35
N GLN A 128 12.55 -4.02 -5.58
CA GLN A 128 12.34 -2.63 -6.02
C GLN A 128 11.14 -1.98 -5.30
N GLU A 129 10.06 -2.74 -5.13
CA GLU A 129 8.88 -2.33 -4.35
C GLU A 129 9.28 -1.98 -2.90
N ALA A 130 10.08 -2.83 -2.28
CA ALA A 130 10.64 -2.64 -0.94
C ALA A 130 11.53 -1.38 -0.86
N GLU A 131 12.40 -1.13 -1.85
CA GLU A 131 13.26 0.07 -1.89
C GLU A 131 12.44 1.35 -1.98
N PHE A 132 11.41 1.38 -2.84
CA PHE A 132 10.54 2.55 -2.96
C PHE A 132 9.74 2.79 -1.68
N SER A 133 9.14 1.75 -1.10
CA SER A 133 8.39 1.84 0.16
C SER A 133 9.27 2.33 1.30
N PHE A 134 10.49 1.80 1.42
CA PHE A 134 11.46 2.27 2.41
C PHE A 134 11.84 3.73 2.21
N THR A 135 12.11 4.13 0.97
CA THR A 135 12.49 5.52 0.64
C THR A 135 11.36 6.49 0.98
N GLY A 136 10.13 6.17 0.58
CA GLY A 136 8.95 6.99 0.87
C GLY A 136 8.71 7.17 2.37
N ALA A 137 8.73 6.05 3.11
CA ALA A 137 8.41 6.05 4.53
C ALA A 137 9.50 6.69 5.40
N THR A 138 10.79 6.52 5.06
CA THR A 138 11.88 6.90 5.97
C THR A 138 12.44 8.29 5.71
N LYS A 139 12.11 8.92 4.57
CA LYS A 139 12.68 10.24 4.22
C LYS A 139 12.33 11.31 5.26
N GLU A 140 11.12 11.28 5.80
CA GLU A 140 10.69 12.21 6.86
C GLU A 140 11.11 11.78 8.27
N LEU A 141 11.44 10.50 8.44
CA LEU A 141 11.95 9.99 9.72
C LEU A 141 13.41 10.39 9.97
N LYS A 142 14.10 10.97 8.97
CA LYS A 142 15.42 11.56 9.15
C LYS A 142 15.31 12.76 10.09
N GLY A 143 15.93 12.66 11.25
CA GLY A 143 15.85 13.72 12.28
C GLY A 143 14.81 13.47 13.37
N ARG A 144 14.10 12.35 13.35
CA ARG A 144 13.25 11.90 14.46
C ARG A 144 14.11 11.16 15.48
N ASP A 145 14.67 11.92 16.44
CA ASP A 145 15.51 11.38 17.53
C ASP A 145 14.73 10.51 18.54
N ASP A 146 13.40 10.58 18.51
CA ASP A 146 12.50 9.76 19.31
C ASP A 146 12.28 8.35 18.74
N LEU A 147 12.80 8.06 17.54
CA LEU A 147 12.69 6.76 16.87
C LEU A 147 14.08 6.09 16.81
N ALA A 148 14.21 4.99 17.55
CA ALA A 148 15.46 4.22 17.56
C ALA A 148 15.68 3.46 16.25
N ARG A 149 16.93 3.36 15.80
CA ARG A 149 17.33 2.66 14.56
C ARG A 149 18.06 1.36 14.88
N PRO A 150 18.08 0.39 13.96
CA PRO A 150 17.48 0.43 12.61
C PRO A 150 15.95 0.32 12.62
N PHE A 151 15.32 0.78 11.53
CA PHE A 151 13.89 0.61 11.26
C PHE A 151 13.64 -0.76 10.63
N LEU A 152 12.51 -1.39 10.98
CA LEU A 152 11.85 -2.38 10.15
C LEU A 152 10.65 -1.70 9.52
N VAL A 153 10.70 -1.45 8.22
CA VAL A 153 9.55 -0.98 7.44
C VAL A 153 8.82 -2.19 6.91
N VAL A 154 7.50 -2.26 7.14
CA VAL A 154 6.62 -3.29 6.60
C VAL A 154 5.51 -2.65 5.79
N ASP A 155 5.43 -3.01 4.52
CA ASP A 155 4.38 -2.59 3.60
C ASP A 155 3.40 -3.74 3.40
N ILE A 156 2.24 -3.68 4.06
CA ILE A 156 1.23 -4.75 3.99
C ILE A 156 0.26 -4.46 2.86
N GLY A 157 0.64 -4.91 1.67
CA GLY A 157 -0.15 -4.76 0.46
C GLY A 157 -1.33 -5.71 0.33
N GLY A 158 -1.92 -5.75 -0.86
CA GLY A 158 -3.01 -6.68 -1.17
C GLY A 158 -2.53 -8.10 -1.44
N GLY A 159 -1.46 -8.27 -2.22
CA GLY A 159 -0.93 -9.56 -2.66
C GLY A 159 0.35 -9.98 -1.97
N SER A 160 1.17 -9.03 -1.54
CA SER A 160 2.48 -9.25 -0.91
C SER A 160 2.64 -8.38 0.33
N THR A 161 3.69 -8.67 1.08
CA THR A 161 4.19 -7.81 2.16
C THR A 161 5.70 -7.70 2.01
N GLU A 162 6.18 -6.47 1.98
CA GLU A 162 7.58 -6.13 1.90
C GLU A 162 8.13 -5.89 3.30
N PHE A 163 9.27 -6.53 3.61
CA PHE A 163 10.02 -6.37 4.85
C PHE A 163 11.35 -5.71 4.52
N VAL A 164 11.63 -4.57 5.13
CA VAL A 164 12.85 -3.81 4.87
C VAL A 164 13.50 -3.37 6.16
N VAL A 165 14.69 -3.86 6.43
CA VAL A 165 15.51 -3.37 7.53
C VAL A 165 16.53 -2.37 6.99
N GLY A 166 16.63 -1.21 7.64
CA GLY A 166 17.57 -0.16 7.26
C GLY A 166 17.59 1.02 8.22
N GLU A 167 18.48 1.97 7.92
CA GLU A 167 18.59 3.25 8.63
C GLU A 167 18.41 4.41 7.66
N GLU A 168 19.47 4.84 6.98
CA GLU A 168 19.41 5.80 5.89
C GLU A 168 19.20 5.14 4.52
N HIS A 169 19.64 3.88 4.42
CA HIS A 169 19.57 3.03 3.24
C HIS A 169 19.06 1.64 3.60
N VAL A 170 18.51 0.97 2.61
CA VAL A 170 18.11 -0.44 2.72
C VAL A 170 19.35 -1.29 3.05
N ARG A 171 19.29 -2.06 4.12
CA ARG A 171 20.32 -3.02 4.53
C ARG A 171 19.96 -4.44 4.09
N ALA A 172 18.70 -4.81 4.24
CA ALA A 172 18.15 -6.07 3.78
C ALA A 172 16.66 -5.89 3.46
N ALA A 173 16.19 -6.55 2.42
CA ALA A 173 14.80 -6.50 2.01
C ALA A 173 14.32 -7.87 1.53
N ARG A 174 13.04 -8.14 1.71
CA ARG A 174 12.35 -9.33 1.20
C ARG A 174 10.88 -9.03 1.00
N SER A 175 10.36 -9.40 -0.16
CA SER A 175 8.93 -9.50 -0.40
C SER A 175 8.47 -10.94 -0.22
N VAL A 176 7.32 -11.15 0.42
CA VAL A 176 6.69 -12.45 0.59
C VAL A 176 5.23 -12.40 0.14
N ASP A 177 4.72 -13.53 -0.35
CA ASP A 177 3.38 -13.65 -0.94
C ASP A 177 2.27 -13.75 0.13
N VAL A 178 2.24 -12.76 1.02
CA VAL A 178 1.25 -12.55 2.06
C VAL A 178 0.75 -11.12 1.97
N GLY A 179 -0.55 -10.95 1.75
CA GLY A 179 -1.21 -9.65 1.68
C GLY A 179 -2.70 -9.79 2.00
N CYS A 180 -3.37 -8.69 2.30
CA CYS A 180 -4.74 -8.74 2.81
C CYS A 180 -5.73 -9.38 1.82
N VAL A 181 -5.61 -9.15 0.52
CA VAL A 181 -6.46 -9.76 -0.52
C VAL A 181 -6.12 -11.25 -0.67
N ARG A 182 -4.83 -11.57 -0.86
CA ARG A 182 -4.35 -12.94 -1.06
C ARG A 182 -4.75 -13.85 0.11
N MET A 183 -4.57 -13.40 1.33
CA MET A 183 -4.94 -14.17 2.52
C MET A 183 -6.46 -14.36 2.64
N THR A 184 -7.23 -13.33 2.32
CA THR A 184 -8.69 -13.42 2.28
C THR A 184 -9.15 -14.42 1.22
N GLU A 185 -8.68 -14.30 -0.02
CA GLU A 185 -9.08 -15.19 -1.12
C GLU A 185 -8.68 -16.64 -0.87
N ARG A 186 -7.45 -16.87 -0.39
CA ARG A 186 -6.92 -18.21 -0.15
C ARG A 186 -7.61 -18.95 0.97
N HIS A 187 -7.97 -18.27 2.05
CA HIS A 187 -8.47 -18.91 3.27
C HIS A 187 -9.96 -18.72 3.51
N LEU A 188 -10.56 -17.62 3.07
CA LEU A 188 -11.94 -17.26 3.41
C LEU A 188 -12.90 -17.42 2.23
N VAL A 189 -12.44 -17.47 0.99
CA VAL A 189 -13.31 -17.66 -0.18
C VAL A 189 -13.47 -19.15 -0.47
N ARG A 190 -14.73 -19.64 -0.46
CA ARG A 190 -15.11 -20.98 -0.90
C ARG A 190 -16.29 -20.89 -1.86
N ASP A 191 -16.19 -21.55 -3.01
CA ASP A 191 -17.24 -21.57 -4.05
C ASP A 191 -17.71 -20.16 -4.48
N GLY A 192 -16.78 -19.18 -4.49
CA GLY A 192 -17.07 -17.80 -4.87
C GLY A 192 -17.74 -16.95 -3.80
N ALA A 193 -17.95 -17.51 -2.59
CA ALA A 193 -18.47 -16.77 -1.44
C ALA A 193 -17.41 -16.64 -0.33
N VAL A 194 -17.38 -15.48 0.32
CA VAL A 194 -16.55 -15.24 1.51
C VAL A 194 -17.25 -15.79 2.74
N THR A 195 -16.55 -16.59 3.54
CA THR A 195 -17.04 -17.00 4.87
C THR A 195 -16.96 -15.80 5.80
N ASP A 196 -18.10 -15.37 6.34
CA ASP A 196 -18.21 -14.14 7.12
C ASP A 196 -19.16 -14.31 8.33
N PRO A 197 -18.68 -14.17 9.57
CA PRO A 197 -17.26 -14.09 9.94
C PRO A 197 -16.49 -15.38 9.65
N PRO A 198 -15.12 -15.32 9.57
CA PRO A 198 -14.29 -16.52 9.46
C PRO A 198 -14.50 -17.52 10.60
N THR A 199 -14.33 -18.81 10.28
CA THR A 199 -14.29 -19.83 11.33
C THR A 199 -12.93 -19.87 12.03
N GLU A 200 -12.86 -20.39 13.26
CA GLU A 200 -11.60 -20.56 14.00
C GLU A 200 -10.58 -21.41 13.22
N GLU A 201 -11.03 -22.41 12.47
CA GLU A 201 -10.18 -23.24 11.62
C GLU A 201 -9.57 -22.43 10.47
N GLN A 202 -10.35 -21.54 9.85
CA GLN A 202 -9.86 -20.64 8.77
C GLN A 202 -8.87 -19.62 9.32
N ILE A 203 -9.15 -19.05 10.49
CA ILE A 203 -8.24 -18.10 11.17
C ILE A 203 -6.91 -18.81 11.50
N ALA A 204 -6.96 -20.02 12.06
CA ALA A 204 -5.76 -20.79 12.37
C ALA A 204 -4.94 -21.14 11.11
N ALA A 205 -5.61 -21.52 10.02
CA ALA A 205 -4.96 -21.82 8.74
C ALA A 205 -4.29 -20.57 8.13
N MET A 206 -4.97 -19.42 8.19
CA MET A 206 -4.42 -18.14 7.73
C MET A 206 -3.20 -17.73 8.55
N ARG A 207 -3.26 -17.82 9.89
CA ARG A 207 -2.14 -17.56 10.78
C ARG A 207 -0.95 -18.47 10.47
N ALA A 208 -1.17 -19.75 10.26
CA ALA A 208 -0.09 -20.69 9.92
C ALA A 208 0.56 -20.36 8.56
N ASP A 209 -0.18 -19.83 7.61
CA ASP A 209 0.35 -19.38 6.31
C ASP A 209 1.21 -18.13 6.47
N ILE A 210 0.74 -17.17 7.27
CA ILE A 210 1.48 -15.96 7.61
C ILE A 210 2.80 -16.30 8.31
N GLU A 211 2.77 -17.21 9.30
CA GLU A 211 3.98 -17.64 10.02
C GLU A 211 5.04 -18.25 9.08
N ARG A 212 4.61 -19.09 8.12
CA ARG A 212 5.54 -19.63 7.09
C ARG A 212 6.17 -18.52 6.23
N ALA A 213 5.39 -17.49 5.91
CA ALA A 213 5.92 -16.35 5.15
C ALA A 213 6.89 -15.51 5.99
N LEU A 214 6.66 -15.38 7.30
CA LEU A 214 7.60 -14.74 8.22
C LEU A 214 8.92 -15.54 8.32
N ASP A 215 8.86 -16.87 8.35
CA ASP A 215 10.05 -17.71 8.30
C ASP A 215 10.87 -17.43 7.02
N LEU A 216 10.22 -17.30 5.87
CA LEU A 216 10.87 -16.93 4.61
C LEU A 216 11.47 -15.51 4.63
N ALA A 217 10.81 -14.56 5.28
CA ALA A 217 11.33 -13.20 5.41
C ALA A 217 12.61 -13.20 6.28
N GLU A 218 12.62 -13.95 7.37
CA GLU A 218 13.76 -14.04 8.29
C GLU A 218 15.00 -14.70 7.67
N GLU A 219 14.86 -15.52 6.62
CA GLU A 219 16.02 -16.07 5.89
C GLU A 219 16.94 -14.98 5.32
N THR A 220 16.38 -13.79 5.03
CA THR A 220 17.11 -12.70 4.36
C THR A 220 17.15 -11.44 5.21
N VAL A 221 16.07 -11.14 5.94
CA VAL A 221 15.92 -9.90 6.69
C VAL A 221 16.02 -10.18 8.19
N PRO A 222 16.97 -9.56 8.90
CA PRO A 222 17.12 -9.74 10.35
C PRO A 222 16.04 -8.96 11.11
N LEU A 223 14.80 -9.45 11.08
CA LEU A 223 13.62 -8.75 11.59
C LEU A 223 13.77 -8.30 13.05
N CYS A 224 14.36 -9.15 13.89
CA CYS A 224 14.55 -8.90 15.33
C CYS A 224 15.66 -7.88 15.67
N GLU A 225 16.46 -7.44 14.69
CA GLU A 225 17.46 -6.39 14.93
C GLU A 225 16.84 -4.99 14.94
N ALA A 226 15.65 -4.83 14.38
CA ALA A 226 14.96 -3.55 14.31
C ALA A 226 14.60 -3.02 15.71
N ARG A 227 14.68 -1.71 15.87
CA ARG A 227 14.35 -1.01 17.10
C ARG A 227 13.02 -0.27 17.00
N THR A 228 12.61 0.08 15.79
CA THR A 228 11.33 0.70 15.50
C THR A 228 10.66 -0.03 14.34
N LEU A 229 9.43 -0.48 14.57
CA LEU A 229 8.55 -1.00 13.51
C LEU A 229 7.79 0.16 12.89
N VAL A 230 7.89 0.31 11.58
CA VAL A 230 7.14 1.29 10.78
C VAL A 230 6.21 0.52 9.85
N GLY A 231 4.91 0.74 9.98
CA GLY A 231 3.90 0.07 9.17
C GLY A 231 3.30 1.00 8.11
N LEU A 232 3.16 0.47 6.90
CA LEU A 232 2.67 1.19 5.72
C LEU A 232 1.40 0.55 5.17
N ALA A 233 0.85 1.23 4.21
CA ALA A 233 -0.29 0.83 3.39
C ALA A 233 -1.61 0.69 4.16
N GLY A 234 -2.64 0.42 3.38
CA GLY A 234 -4.00 0.60 3.83
C GLY A 234 -4.50 -0.35 4.91
N SER A 235 -3.86 -1.50 5.12
CA SER A 235 -4.20 -2.37 6.26
C SER A 235 -3.77 -1.71 7.56
N VAL A 236 -2.55 -1.18 7.62
CA VAL A 236 -1.98 -0.54 8.80
C VAL A 236 -2.70 0.78 9.11
N THR A 237 -2.89 1.63 8.08
CA THR A 237 -3.54 2.94 8.25
C THR A 237 -5.02 2.81 8.67
N THR A 238 -5.72 1.77 8.17
CA THR A 238 -7.10 1.46 8.61
C THR A 238 -7.13 0.98 10.07
N VAL A 239 -6.18 0.11 10.48
CA VAL A 239 -6.09 -0.30 11.90
C VAL A 239 -5.81 0.93 12.78
N SER A 240 -4.98 1.86 12.32
CA SER A 240 -4.73 3.12 13.02
C SER A 240 -5.97 3.98 13.15
N SER A 241 -6.75 4.14 12.08
CA SER A 241 -7.98 4.93 12.13
C SER A 241 -9.00 4.36 13.12
N ILE A 242 -9.09 3.02 13.20
CA ILE A 242 -9.94 2.32 14.16
C ILE A 242 -9.41 2.52 15.59
N ALA A 243 -8.08 2.37 15.78
CA ALA A 243 -7.45 2.53 17.10
C ALA A 243 -7.68 3.93 17.71
N GLN A 244 -7.75 4.93 16.86
CA GLN A 244 -8.00 6.33 17.22
C GLN A 244 -9.49 6.70 17.24
N GLU A 245 -10.39 5.75 16.92
CA GLU A 245 -11.85 5.97 16.85
C GLU A 245 -12.22 7.19 15.96
N LEU A 246 -11.56 7.29 14.79
CA LEU A 246 -11.77 8.44 13.92
C LEU A 246 -13.17 8.41 13.30
N PRO A 247 -13.88 9.58 13.29
CA PRO A 247 -15.20 9.68 12.68
C PRO A 247 -15.19 9.60 11.16
N GLU A 248 -14.05 9.82 10.56
CA GLU A 248 -13.73 9.67 9.13
C GLU A 248 -12.23 9.38 8.99
N TYR A 249 -11.81 8.98 7.78
CA TYR A 249 -10.40 8.75 7.52
C TYR A 249 -9.65 10.09 7.49
N ASP A 250 -8.66 10.25 8.35
CA ASP A 250 -7.86 11.47 8.52
C ASP A 250 -6.37 11.11 8.47
N SER A 251 -5.77 11.34 7.31
CA SER A 251 -4.36 11.01 7.05
C SER A 251 -3.38 11.78 7.93
N GLU A 252 -3.68 13.02 8.30
CA GLU A 252 -2.82 13.84 9.16
C GLU A 252 -2.76 13.27 10.59
N ARG A 253 -3.88 12.76 11.10
CA ARG A 253 -3.94 12.11 12.40
C ARG A 253 -3.36 10.70 12.40
N ILE A 254 -3.45 10.00 11.27
CA ILE A 254 -2.94 8.64 11.09
C ILE A 254 -1.43 8.66 10.96
N HIS A 255 -0.88 9.58 10.16
CA HIS A 255 0.54 9.68 9.89
C HIS A 255 1.35 9.91 11.17
N HIS A 256 2.37 9.07 11.37
CA HIS A 256 3.22 9.03 12.57
C HIS A 256 2.50 8.75 13.89
N SER A 257 1.24 8.30 13.86
CA SER A 257 0.59 7.77 15.05
C SER A 257 1.27 6.48 15.51
N ARG A 258 1.14 6.16 16.78
CA ARG A 258 1.66 4.94 17.39
C ARG A 258 0.53 4.08 17.91
N ILE A 259 0.56 2.80 17.60
CA ILE A 259 -0.46 1.86 18.05
C ILE A 259 0.24 0.75 18.83
N SER A 260 -0.18 0.52 20.06
CA SER A 260 0.35 -0.58 20.86
C SER A 260 -0.07 -1.95 20.30
N ARG A 261 0.80 -2.96 20.48
CA ARG A 261 0.47 -4.34 20.09
C ARG A 261 -0.82 -4.85 20.71
N ASP A 262 -1.09 -4.48 21.96
CA ASP A 262 -2.33 -4.89 22.62
C ASP A 262 -3.56 -4.27 21.96
N LYS A 263 -3.47 -3.01 21.49
CA LYS A 263 -4.57 -2.38 20.74
C LYS A 263 -4.73 -3.00 19.35
N VAL A 264 -3.64 -3.31 18.67
CA VAL A 264 -3.68 -4.05 17.39
C VAL A 264 -4.32 -5.42 17.60
N ARG A 265 -3.99 -6.14 18.67
CA ARG A 265 -4.59 -7.43 19.01
C ARG A 265 -6.10 -7.30 19.25
N GLU A 266 -6.53 -6.35 20.08
CA GLU A 266 -7.95 -6.08 20.35
C GLU A 266 -8.73 -5.85 19.04
N ILE A 267 -8.20 -4.98 18.18
CA ILE A 267 -8.83 -4.65 16.89
C ILE A 267 -8.86 -5.88 15.96
N THR A 268 -7.76 -6.62 15.88
CA THR A 268 -7.65 -7.81 15.02
C THR A 268 -8.68 -8.87 15.45
N GLU A 269 -8.78 -9.17 16.74
CA GLU A 269 -9.75 -10.10 17.27
C GLU A 269 -11.18 -9.64 16.96
N TRP A 270 -11.47 -8.36 17.14
CA TRP A 270 -12.79 -7.83 16.79
C TRP A 270 -13.07 -7.96 15.28
N LEU A 271 -12.13 -7.61 14.41
CA LEU A 271 -12.29 -7.69 12.96
C LEU A 271 -12.52 -9.13 12.47
N LEU A 272 -11.82 -10.10 13.07
CA LEU A 272 -11.93 -11.52 12.71
C LEU A 272 -13.29 -12.14 13.11
N HIS A 273 -13.89 -11.63 14.18
CA HIS A 273 -15.17 -12.17 14.71
C HIS A 273 -16.40 -11.33 14.34
N SER A 274 -16.20 -10.18 13.69
CA SER A 274 -17.26 -9.30 13.21
C SER A 274 -17.78 -9.74 11.84
N THR A 275 -19.06 -9.51 11.60
CA THR A 275 -19.67 -9.64 10.28
C THR A 275 -19.23 -8.51 9.34
N HIS A 276 -19.40 -8.71 8.05
CA HIS A 276 -19.16 -7.65 7.03
C HIS A 276 -19.94 -6.37 7.38
N ALA A 277 -21.20 -6.49 7.83
CA ALA A 277 -22.03 -5.33 8.16
C ALA A 277 -21.48 -4.54 9.35
N GLU A 278 -20.98 -5.22 10.39
CA GLU A 278 -20.35 -4.58 11.54
C GLU A 278 -19.05 -3.87 11.17
N ARG A 279 -18.20 -4.51 10.34
CA ARG A 279 -16.97 -3.87 9.83
C ARG A 279 -17.29 -2.67 8.94
N ALA A 280 -18.31 -2.79 8.07
CA ALA A 280 -18.76 -1.70 7.20
C ALA A 280 -19.37 -0.51 7.95
N ALA A 281 -19.84 -0.73 9.18
CA ALA A 281 -20.38 0.32 10.03
C ALA A 281 -19.32 1.20 10.72
N VAL A 282 -18.03 0.81 10.63
CA VAL A 282 -16.92 1.63 11.16
C VAL A 282 -16.81 2.91 10.34
N PRO A 283 -16.90 4.11 10.96
CA PRO A 283 -16.98 5.37 10.23
C PRO A 283 -15.78 5.65 9.31
N SER A 284 -14.58 5.27 9.75
CA SER A 284 -13.33 5.47 8.97
C SER A 284 -13.03 4.33 7.99
N MET A 285 -13.89 3.29 7.90
CA MET A 285 -13.68 2.14 7.03
C MET A 285 -14.00 2.45 5.57
N HIS A 286 -12.99 2.36 4.71
CA HIS A 286 -13.24 2.44 3.27
C HIS A 286 -14.03 1.22 2.78
N PRO A 287 -15.15 1.39 2.03
CA PRO A 287 -15.98 0.26 1.59
C PRO A 287 -15.21 -0.86 0.86
N GLY A 288 -14.18 -0.51 0.09
CA GLY A 288 -13.36 -1.48 -0.65
C GLY A 288 -12.36 -2.27 0.22
N ARG A 289 -12.31 -2.02 1.53
CA ARG A 289 -11.43 -2.73 2.48
C ARG A 289 -12.17 -3.66 3.43
N VAL A 290 -13.48 -3.54 3.54
CA VAL A 290 -14.33 -4.28 4.49
C VAL A 290 -14.08 -5.79 4.43
N ASP A 291 -13.91 -6.33 3.21
CA ASP A 291 -13.72 -7.76 2.99
C ASP A 291 -12.32 -8.26 3.39
N VAL A 292 -11.31 -7.39 3.34
CA VAL A 292 -9.89 -7.81 3.43
C VAL A 292 -9.17 -7.33 4.68
N ILE A 293 -9.78 -6.40 5.42
CA ILE A 293 -9.12 -5.76 6.57
C ILE A 293 -8.79 -6.73 7.70
N ALA A 294 -9.64 -7.73 7.95
CA ALA A 294 -9.40 -8.72 9.00
C ALA A 294 -8.11 -9.51 8.74
N ALA A 295 -7.88 -9.92 7.49
CA ALA A 295 -6.65 -10.59 7.10
C ALA A 295 -5.43 -9.65 7.20
N GLY A 296 -5.55 -8.39 6.76
CA GLY A 296 -4.47 -7.40 6.86
C GLY A 296 -4.08 -7.08 8.31
N ALA A 297 -5.06 -6.96 9.21
CA ALA A 297 -4.82 -6.77 10.63
C ALA A 297 -4.13 -8.00 11.27
N LEU A 298 -4.50 -9.21 10.85
CA LEU A 298 -3.85 -10.44 11.31
C LEU A 298 -2.38 -10.51 10.86
N VAL A 299 -2.07 -10.08 9.63
CA VAL A 299 -0.69 -9.98 9.16
C VAL A 299 0.11 -9.02 10.04
N LEU A 300 -0.41 -7.81 10.31
CA LEU A 300 0.25 -6.84 11.18
C LEU A 300 0.48 -7.39 12.58
N LEU A 301 -0.54 -7.99 13.20
CA LEU A 301 -0.42 -8.58 14.53
C LEU A 301 0.62 -9.69 14.58
N SER A 302 0.62 -10.61 13.60
CA SER A 302 1.60 -11.71 13.53
C SER A 302 3.03 -11.18 13.41
N ILE A 303 3.25 -10.12 12.61
CA ILE A 303 4.56 -9.46 12.51
C ILE A 303 4.98 -8.91 13.88
N MET A 304 4.10 -8.14 14.54
CA MET A 304 4.41 -7.55 15.85
C MET A 304 4.70 -8.61 16.91
N GLU A 305 3.98 -9.72 16.90
CA GLU A 305 4.19 -10.84 17.82
C GLU A 305 5.53 -11.54 17.54
N ARG A 306 5.85 -11.80 16.27
CA ARG A 306 7.08 -12.47 15.84
C ARG A 306 8.33 -11.69 16.29
N ILE A 307 8.37 -10.38 16.08
CA ILE A 307 9.54 -9.56 16.41
C ILE A 307 9.52 -9.00 17.83
N GLY A 308 8.46 -9.25 18.59
CA GLY A 308 8.30 -8.71 19.93
C GLY A 308 8.07 -7.19 20.00
N ALA A 309 7.64 -6.55 18.90
CA ALA A 309 7.38 -5.12 18.89
C ALA A 309 6.21 -4.78 19.82
N GLU A 310 6.41 -3.79 20.69
CA GLU A 310 5.36 -3.32 21.61
C GLU A 310 4.43 -2.30 20.96
N GLU A 311 4.91 -1.61 19.92
CA GLU A 311 4.14 -0.62 19.14
C GLU A 311 4.56 -0.65 17.66
N VAL A 312 3.70 -0.10 16.81
CA VAL A 312 3.99 0.22 15.41
C VAL A 312 3.80 1.72 15.19
N VAL A 313 4.75 2.34 14.50
CA VAL A 313 4.65 3.71 13.98
C VAL A 313 4.01 3.64 12.60
N VAL A 314 2.95 4.39 12.37
CA VAL A 314 2.18 4.34 11.12
C VAL A 314 2.65 5.42 10.15
N SER A 315 2.88 5.09 8.90
CA SER A 315 3.18 6.08 7.87
C SER A 315 2.14 6.04 6.75
N GLU A 316 1.69 7.23 6.35
CA GLU A 316 0.89 7.48 5.13
C GLU A 316 1.79 7.65 3.90
N HIS A 317 3.09 7.91 4.11
CA HIS A 317 4.08 7.97 3.06
C HIS A 317 4.64 6.56 2.82
N ASP A 318 4.64 6.15 1.56
CA ASP A 318 4.93 4.79 1.14
C ASP A 318 5.61 4.71 -0.24
N ILE A 319 5.40 3.62 -0.97
CA ILE A 319 5.93 3.41 -2.31
C ILE A 319 5.64 4.58 -3.26
N LEU A 320 4.46 5.22 -3.15
CA LEU A 320 4.05 6.29 -4.05
C LEU A 320 4.96 7.52 -3.92
N ASP A 321 5.32 7.86 -2.68
CA ASP A 321 6.25 8.94 -2.37
C ASP A 321 7.67 8.58 -2.84
N GLY A 322 8.07 7.32 -2.63
CA GLY A 322 9.36 6.80 -3.12
C GLY A 322 9.49 6.90 -4.65
N ILE A 323 8.42 6.56 -5.39
CA ILE A 323 8.37 6.72 -6.84
C ILE A 323 8.52 8.21 -7.22
N ALA A 324 7.77 9.11 -6.57
CA ALA A 324 7.81 10.54 -6.86
C ALA A 324 9.22 11.14 -6.68
N PHE A 325 9.92 10.74 -5.61
CA PHE A 325 11.32 11.16 -5.40
C PHE A 325 12.24 10.68 -6.52
N LYS A 326 12.15 9.42 -6.92
CA LYS A 326 12.98 8.87 -8.01
C LYS A 326 12.71 9.54 -9.36
N VAL A 327 11.45 9.83 -9.68
CA VAL A 327 11.07 10.58 -10.89
C VAL A 327 11.69 11.98 -10.90
N ALA A 328 11.69 12.66 -9.76
CA ALA A 328 12.26 14.00 -9.65
C ALA A 328 13.79 14.00 -9.80
N GLU A 329 14.45 12.94 -9.30
CA GLU A 329 15.90 12.73 -9.45
C GLU A 329 16.32 12.38 -10.90
N GLY A 330 15.37 11.98 -11.75
CA GLY A 330 15.61 11.57 -13.13
C GLY A 330 16.13 10.13 -13.28
N VAL A 331 15.83 9.29 -12.30
CA VAL A 331 16.24 7.87 -12.22
C VAL A 331 15.02 6.95 -12.32
#